data_e67100a8373de8e54a6c803a24168cd1
#
_entry.id   e67100a8373de8e54a6c803a24168cd1
#
_cell.length_a   1.000
_cell.length_b   1.000
_cell.length_c   1.000
_cell.angle_alpha   90.00
_cell.angle_beta   90.00
_cell.angle_gamma   90.00
#
_symmetry.space_group_name_H-M   'P 1'
#
loop_
_entity.id
_entity.type
_entity.pdbx_description
1 polymer ?
#
loop_
_entity_poly.entity_id
_entity_poly.type
_entity_poly.pdbx_seq_one_letter_code
_entity_poly.pdbx_strand_id
1 'polypeptide(L)'
;IFFKPSRVLMQDFTGIPAIVDLAAMREKFYEKGGDIKKINPLLPVDLIIDHSINVNFYGNSKALQMNTNREFEENAERYNFLKWSQSNFKNFRIVPPGNGICHQVNLEYLAQGVCTKKYNNSYLAYPDTVIGTDSHTTMINSLGVLGWGVGGIEAEAVILGQPITILVPQVIC
;
A
#
# COMPACT_ATOMS: atom_id res chain seq x y z
N ILE A 1 -21.38 8.91 3.81
CA ILE A 1 -21.28 7.60 4.48
C ILE A 1 -19.88 7.36 5.01
N PHE A 2 -19.79 6.55 6.07
CA PHE A 2 -18.50 6.06 6.55
C PHE A 2 -18.10 4.82 5.77
N PHE A 3 -16.89 4.86 5.23
CA PHE A 3 -16.36 3.79 4.39
C PHE A 3 -15.07 3.23 5.01
N LYS A 4 -15.03 1.89 5.14
CA LYS A 4 -13.82 1.14 5.50
C LYS A 4 -13.47 0.23 4.34
N PRO A 5 -12.35 0.44 3.65
CA PRO A 5 -11.92 -0.44 2.59
C PRO A 5 -11.42 -1.78 3.13
N SER A 6 -11.35 -2.77 2.26
CA SER A 6 -10.76 -4.08 2.60
C SER A 6 -9.23 -4.05 2.63
N ARG A 7 -8.61 -3.16 1.90
CA ARG A 7 -7.15 -3.00 1.81
C ARG A 7 -6.74 -1.59 1.37
N VAL A 8 -5.45 -1.32 1.51
CA VAL A 8 -4.82 -0.05 1.09
C VAL A 8 -3.72 -0.36 0.09
N LEU A 9 -3.67 0.39 -1.00
CA LEU A 9 -2.61 0.34 -2.00
C LEU A 9 -1.86 1.66 -2.01
N MET A 10 -0.55 1.62 -1.86
CA MET A 10 0.28 2.81 -1.83
C MET A 10 1.36 2.74 -2.90
N GLN A 11 1.62 3.86 -3.55
CA GLN A 11 2.84 4.06 -4.31
C GLN A 11 3.95 4.59 -3.39
N ASP A 12 5.19 4.55 -3.82
CA ASP A 12 6.35 4.80 -2.97
C ASP A 12 6.51 6.24 -2.48
N PHE A 13 6.16 7.27 -3.25
CA PHE A 13 6.28 8.65 -2.81
C PHE A 13 5.40 9.01 -1.61
N THR A 14 4.26 8.39 -1.49
CA THR A 14 3.32 8.63 -0.39
C THR A 14 3.35 7.52 0.65
N GLY A 15 3.63 6.30 0.24
CA GLY A 15 3.63 5.13 1.11
C GLY A 15 4.85 5.05 2.02
N ILE A 16 6.04 5.40 1.52
CA ILE A 16 7.24 5.38 2.35
C ILE A 16 7.14 6.37 3.52
N PRO A 17 6.75 7.64 3.32
CA PRO A 17 6.49 8.54 4.44
C PRO A 17 5.48 7.99 5.46
N ALA A 18 4.36 7.43 5.02
CA ALA A 18 3.37 6.85 5.92
C ALA A 18 3.95 5.70 6.79
N ILE A 19 4.85 4.88 6.24
CA ILE A 19 5.52 3.82 7.01
C ILE A 19 6.58 4.40 7.95
N VAL A 20 7.25 5.49 7.58
CA VAL A 20 8.14 6.23 8.49
C VAL A 20 7.36 6.77 9.69
N ASP A 21 6.18 7.33 9.46
CA ASP A 21 5.31 7.83 10.52
C ASP A 21 4.85 6.71 11.45
N LEU A 22 4.48 5.54 10.92
CA LEU A 22 4.17 4.36 11.74
C LEU A 22 5.38 3.91 12.59
N ALA A 23 6.59 3.99 12.04
CA ALA A 23 7.81 3.65 12.78
C ALA A 23 8.07 4.66 13.90
N ALA A 24 7.92 5.96 13.63
CA ALA A 24 8.03 7.02 14.63
C ALA A 24 6.96 6.90 15.73
N MET A 25 5.73 6.52 15.36
CA MET A 25 4.68 6.23 16.35
C MET A 25 5.07 5.07 17.28
N ARG A 26 5.69 4.00 16.75
CA ARG A 26 6.20 2.89 17.58
C ARG A 26 7.24 3.35 18.57
N GLU A 27 8.23 4.13 18.11
CA GLU A 27 9.28 4.68 18.95
C GLU A 27 8.67 5.52 20.08
N LYS A 28 7.79 6.45 19.73
CA LYS A 28 7.14 7.32 20.72
C LYS A 28 6.24 6.57 21.69
N PHE A 29 5.58 5.52 21.23
CA PHE A 29 4.74 4.68 22.07
C PHE A 29 5.59 3.83 23.04
N TYR A 30 6.75 3.35 22.58
CA TYR A 30 7.71 2.64 23.41
C TYR A 30 8.30 3.52 24.51
N GLU A 31 8.70 4.75 24.19
CA GLU A 31 9.19 5.73 25.19
C GLU A 31 8.18 5.98 26.32
N LYS A 32 6.89 5.87 26.01
CA LYS A 32 5.80 6.00 26.99
C LYS A 32 5.46 4.68 27.70
N GLY A 33 6.26 3.63 27.55
CA GLY A 33 6.04 2.31 28.16
C GLY A 33 4.95 1.48 27.47
N GLY A 34 4.58 1.82 26.23
CA GLY A 34 3.57 1.08 25.47
C GLY A 34 4.15 -0.13 24.73
N ASP A 35 3.27 -1.08 24.41
CA ASP A 35 3.65 -2.25 23.59
C ASP A 35 3.64 -1.90 22.10
N ILE A 36 4.81 -1.84 21.47
CA ILE A 36 5.00 -1.51 20.05
C ILE A 36 4.22 -2.42 19.09
N LYS A 37 3.88 -3.65 19.52
CA LYS A 37 3.09 -4.58 18.73
C LYS A 37 1.65 -4.12 18.50
N LYS A 38 1.18 -3.12 19.25
CA LYS A 38 -0.13 -2.50 19.05
C LYS A 38 -0.17 -1.53 17.89
N ILE A 39 0.99 -0.99 17.48
CA ILE A 39 1.11 -0.09 16.32
C ILE A 39 1.42 -0.92 15.07
N ASN A 40 0.39 -1.28 14.35
CA ASN A 40 0.46 -2.07 13.11
C ASN A 40 -0.66 -1.65 12.17
N PRO A 41 -0.49 -1.80 10.85
CA PRO A 41 -1.60 -1.76 9.93
C PRO A 41 -2.73 -2.72 10.34
N LEU A 42 -3.95 -2.19 10.48
CA LEU A 42 -5.14 -2.97 10.81
C LEU A 42 -5.80 -3.59 9.59
N LEU A 43 -5.41 -3.13 8.40
CA LEU A 43 -5.82 -3.64 7.10
C LEU A 43 -4.59 -4.11 6.32
N PRO A 44 -4.75 -4.99 5.33
CA PRO A 44 -3.69 -5.30 4.38
C PRO A 44 -3.24 -4.03 3.64
N VAL A 45 -1.94 -3.82 3.59
CA VAL A 45 -1.29 -2.70 2.92
C VAL A 45 -0.28 -3.25 1.94
N ASP A 46 -0.42 -2.89 0.67
CA ASP A 46 0.54 -3.15 -0.39
C ASP A 46 1.21 -1.83 -0.78
N LEU A 47 2.53 -1.78 -0.70
CA LEU A 47 3.35 -0.66 -1.14
C LEU A 47 4.12 -1.06 -2.40
N ILE A 48 3.90 -0.35 -3.48
CA ILE A 48 4.53 -0.61 -4.77
C ILE A 48 5.67 0.39 -4.99
N ILE A 49 6.84 -0.10 -5.34
CA ILE A 49 8.00 0.73 -5.69
C ILE A 49 8.01 0.92 -7.19
N ASP A 50 7.52 2.07 -7.65
CA ASP A 50 7.34 2.35 -9.06
C ASP A 50 7.57 3.81 -9.48
N HIS A 51 6.99 4.76 -8.78
CA HIS A 51 7.02 6.18 -9.17
C HIS A 51 8.40 6.82 -8.98
N SER A 52 9.20 6.34 -8.06
CA SER A 52 10.54 6.86 -7.78
C SER A 52 11.63 6.29 -8.70
N ILE A 53 11.29 5.30 -9.53
CA ILE A 53 12.27 4.60 -10.36
C ILE A 53 12.73 5.46 -11.53
N ASN A 54 14.05 5.60 -11.67
CA ASN A 54 14.67 6.32 -12.76
C ASN A 54 15.23 5.34 -13.81
N VAL A 55 15.01 5.67 -15.10
CA VAL A 55 15.58 4.93 -16.21
C VAL A 55 16.83 5.65 -16.70
N ASN A 56 18.00 5.13 -16.34
CA ASN A 56 19.30 5.69 -16.72
C ASN A 56 19.91 4.95 -17.93
N PHE A 57 19.55 3.69 -18.09
CA PHE A 57 20.05 2.82 -19.17
C PHE A 57 18.89 2.34 -20.02
N TYR A 58 19.06 2.37 -21.33
CA TYR A 58 18.04 1.98 -22.31
C TYR A 58 18.67 1.46 -23.59
N GLY A 59 17.86 0.90 -24.50
CA GLY A 59 18.26 0.49 -25.84
C GLY A 59 19.17 -0.74 -25.90
N ASN A 60 19.29 -1.54 -24.83
CA ASN A 60 20.04 -2.78 -24.82
C ASN A 60 19.41 -3.83 -23.89
N SER A 61 19.75 -5.10 -24.07
CA SER A 61 19.19 -6.22 -23.32
C SER A 61 19.57 -6.24 -21.82
N LYS A 62 20.60 -5.51 -21.41
CA LYS A 62 21.06 -5.43 -20.02
C LYS A 62 20.50 -4.22 -19.27
N ALA A 63 19.79 -3.33 -19.96
CA ALA A 63 19.32 -2.06 -19.40
C ALA A 63 18.48 -2.25 -18.12
N LEU A 64 17.56 -3.23 -18.10
CA LEU A 64 16.75 -3.54 -16.93
C LEU A 64 17.63 -3.88 -15.72
N GLN A 65 18.58 -4.77 -15.87
CA GLN A 65 19.48 -5.19 -14.79
C GLN A 65 20.34 -4.02 -14.30
N MET A 66 20.85 -3.21 -15.24
CA MET A 66 21.69 -2.05 -14.89
C MET A 66 20.90 -0.99 -14.11
N ASN A 67 19.66 -0.70 -14.53
CA ASN A 67 18.79 0.23 -13.79
C ASN A 67 18.42 -0.32 -12.40
N THR A 68 18.11 -1.60 -12.30
CA THR A 68 17.78 -2.24 -11.02
C THR A 68 18.96 -2.20 -10.05
N ASN A 69 20.17 -2.54 -10.50
CA ASN A 69 21.36 -2.48 -9.67
C ASN A 69 21.61 -1.05 -9.17
N ARG A 70 21.56 -0.07 -10.07
CA ARG A 70 21.73 1.33 -9.73
C ARG A 70 20.71 1.83 -8.72
N GLU A 71 19.44 1.46 -8.90
CA GLU A 71 18.36 1.80 -7.97
C GLU A 71 18.66 1.31 -6.55
N PHE A 72 19.11 0.06 -6.40
CA PHE A 72 19.45 -0.50 -5.09
C PHE A 72 20.72 0.11 -4.49
N GLU A 73 21.71 0.45 -5.31
CA GLU A 73 22.94 1.11 -4.85
C GLU A 73 22.67 2.52 -4.35
N GLU A 74 21.97 3.34 -5.15
CA GLU A 74 21.68 4.73 -4.82
C GLU A 74 20.70 4.90 -3.65
N ASN A 75 19.80 3.94 -3.44
CA ASN A 75 18.74 3.99 -2.44
C ASN A 75 18.85 2.91 -1.36
N ALA A 76 20.07 2.47 -1.05
CA ALA A 76 20.31 1.36 -0.12
C ALA A 76 19.67 1.55 1.27
N GLU A 77 19.73 2.76 1.83
CA GLU A 77 19.11 3.08 3.12
C GLU A 77 17.59 2.91 3.08
N ARG A 78 16.96 3.40 2.02
CA ARG A 78 15.52 3.27 1.80
C ARG A 78 15.10 1.79 1.74
N TYR A 79 15.81 0.97 0.98
CA TYR A 79 15.50 -0.46 0.87
C TYR A 79 15.78 -1.24 2.15
N ASN A 80 16.79 -0.87 2.91
CA ASN A 80 17.03 -1.44 4.24
C ASN A 80 15.88 -1.12 5.20
N PHE A 81 15.40 0.12 5.21
CA PHE A 81 14.25 0.53 6.00
C PHE A 81 12.98 -0.23 5.57
N LEU A 82 12.72 -0.34 4.28
CA LEU A 82 11.55 -1.06 3.76
C LEU A 82 11.60 -2.56 4.10
N LYS A 83 12.76 -3.19 3.98
CA LYS A 83 12.95 -4.59 4.38
C LYS A 83 12.70 -4.80 5.86
N TRP A 84 13.21 -3.90 6.69
CA TRP A 84 12.93 -3.88 8.12
C TRP A 84 11.43 -3.72 8.39
N SER A 85 10.78 -2.80 7.71
CA SER A 85 9.35 -2.52 7.85
C SER A 85 8.50 -3.75 7.54
N GLN A 86 8.76 -4.42 6.41
CA GLN A 86 8.05 -5.64 6.02
C GLN A 86 8.22 -6.78 7.03
N SER A 87 9.36 -6.84 7.71
CA SER A 87 9.64 -7.86 8.74
C SER A 87 8.99 -7.53 10.08
N ASN A 88 8.73 -6.26 10.36
CA ASN A 88 8.29 -5.78 11.67
C ASN A 88 6.81 -5.38 11.73
N PHE A 89 6.23 -4.93 10.62
CA PHE A 89 4.81 -4.60 10.55
C PHE A 89 4.01 -5.81 10.05
N LYS A 90 2.91 -6.10 10.73
CA LYS A 90 1.90 -7.06 10.25
C LYS A 90 1.07 -6.42 9.15
N ASN A 91 0.50 -7.25 8.28
CA ASN A 91 -0.39 -6.80 7.19
C ASN A 91 0.27 -5.81 6.21
N PHE A 92 1.60 -5.80 6.13
CA PHE A 92 2.35 -4.92 5.24
C PHE A 92 3.21 -5.73 4.27
N ARG A 93 3.05 -5.45 3.00
CA ARG A 93 3.79 -6.10 1.91
C ARG A 93 4.36 -5.04 0.96
N ILE A 94 5.54 -5.32 0.42
CA ILE A 94 6.22 -4.47 -0.56
C ILE A 94 6.32 -5.23 -1.87
N VAL A 95 5.95 -4.56 -2.95
CA VAL A 95 6.24 -5.01 -4.32
C VAL A 95 7.51 -4.28 -4.76
N PRO A 96 8.60 -5.02 -5.01
CA PRO A 96 9.89 -4.42 -5.34
C PRO A 96 9.89 -3.78 -6.73
N PRO A 97 10.88 -2.93 -7.04
CA PRO A 97 11.00 -2.29 -8.34
C PRO A 97 11.09 -3.30 -9.49
N GLY A 98 10.62 -2.91 -10.67
CA GLY A 98 10.61 -3.75 -11.86
C GLY A 98 9.38 -4.68 -12.00
N ASN A 99 8.40 -4.60 -11.09
CA ASN A 99 7.18 -5.42 -11.12
C ASN A 99 5.94 -4.67 -11.63
N GLY A 100 6.15 -3.60 -12.38
CA GLY A 100 5.08 -2.82 -12.99
C GLY A 100 4.54 -1.70 -12.11
N ILE A 101 3.73 -0.86 -12.71
CA ILE A 101 3.16 0.35 -12.11
C ILE A 101 2.00 0.00 -11.16
N CYS A 102 1.92 0.73 -10.05
CA CYS A 102 0.92 0.60 -9.00
C CYS A 102 -0.52 0.61 -9.56
N HIS A 103 -0.85 1.60 -10.36
CA HIS A 103 -2.20 1.87 -10.83
C HIS A 103 -2.58 1.18 -12.16
N GLN A 104 -1.81 0.19 -12.60
CA GLN A 104 -2.09 -0.63 -13.78
C GLN A 104 -1.95 -2.11 -13.43
N VAL A 105 -0.79 -2.70 -13.73
CA VAL A 105 -0.54 -4.13 -13.55
C VAL A 105 -0.78 -4.59 -12.11
N ASN A 106 -0.31 -3.81 -11.13
CA ASN A 106 -0.47 -4.21 -9.73
C ASN A 106 -1.90 -4.04 -9.21
N LEU A 107 -2.67 -3.07 -9.68
CA LEU A 107 -4.10 -2.98 -9.34
C LEU A 107 -4.85 -4.23 -9.76
N GLU A 108 -4.66 -4.69 -11.00
CA GLU A 108 -5.29 -5.91 -11.51
C GLU A 108 -4.79 -7.16 -10.80
N TYR A 109 -3.47 -7.29 -10.67
CA TYR A 109 -2.84 -8.47 -10.08
C TYR A 109 -3.22 -8.69 -8.61
N LEU A 110 -3.37 -7.60 -7.85
CA LEU A 110 -3.69 -7.65 -6.43
C LEU A 110 -5.20 -7.67 -6.15
N ALA A 111 -6.05 -7.47 -7.16
CA ALA A 111 -7.49 -7.51 -7.02
C ALA A 111 -7.97 -8.92 -6.70
N GLN A 112 -8.84 -9.04 -5.70
CA GLN A 112 -9.39 -10.33 -5.25
C GLN A 112 -10.85 -10.52 -5.62
N GLY A 113 -11.58 -9.43 -5.89
CA GLY A 113 -13.02 -9.42 -6.11
C GLY A 113 -13.82 -9.72 -4.84
N VAL A 114 -13.52 -10.82 -4.17
CA VAL A 114 -14.10 -11.20 -2.87
C VAL A 114 -12.99 -11.51 -1.87
N CYS A 115 -13.04 -10.82 -0.75
CA CYS A 115 -12.14 -11.03 0.38
C CYS A 115 -12.83 -11.90 1.45
N THR A 116 -12.03 -12.59 2.26
CA THR A 116 -12.54 -13.37 3.39
C THR A 116 -11.77 -13.05 4.66
N LYS A 117 -12.47 -13.05 5.79
CA LYS A 117 -11.84 -12.99 7.11
C LYS A 117 -12.50 -13.96 8.07
N LYS A 118 -11.70 -14.48 9.00
CA LYS A 118 -12.24 -15.31 10.09
C LYS A 118 -13.11 -14.45 11.01
N TYR A 119 -14.31 -14.90 11.30
CA TYR A 119 -15.25 -14.26 12.20
C TYR A 119 -15.87 -15.34 13.10
N ASN A 120 -15.49 -15.34 14.39
CA ASN A 120 -15.81 -16.42 15.33
C ASN A 120 -15.35 -17.79 14.78
N ASN A 121 -16.26 -18.76 14.66
CA ASN A 121 -15.98 -20.10 14.13
C ASN A 121 -16.32 -20.23 12.62
N SER A 122 -16.58 -19.12 11.93
CA SER A 122 -16.96 -19.07 10.52
C SER A 122 -16.03 -18.15 9.73
N TYR A 123 -16.22 -18.09 8.42
CA TYR A 123 -15.59 -17.10 7.55
C TYR A 123 -16.65 -16.13 7.05
N LEU A 124 -16.34 -14.85 7.14
CA LEU A 124 -17.13 -13.79 6.54
C LEU A 124 -16.52 -13.47 5.17
N ALA A 125 -17.32 -13.59 4.11
CA ALA A 125 -16.98 -13.11 2.77
C ALA A 125 -17.51 -11.68 2.60
N TYR A 126 -16.71 -10.81 1.94
CA TYR A 126 -17.08 -9.42 1.68
C TYR A 126 -16.42 -8.95 0.37
N PRO A 127 -17.01 -7.95 -0.31
CA PRO A 127 -16.41 -7.41 -1.53
C PRO A 127 -15.00 -6.85 -1.31
N ASP A 128 -14.12 -7.06 -2.29
CA ASP A 128 -12.86 -6.33 -2.35
C ASP A 128 -13.15 -4.86 -2.62
N THR A 129 -12.56 -4.01 -1.81
CA THR A 129 -12.59 -2.56 -1.95
C THR A 129 -11.23 -2.00 -1.59
N VAL A 130 -10.75 -1.01 -2.32
CA VAL A 130 -9.40 -0.46 -2.13
C VAL A 130 -9.42 1.05 -2.02
N ILE A 131 -8.67 1.59 -1.09
CA ILE A 131 -8.20 2.96 -1.20
C ILE A 131 -6.73 2.96 -1.62
N GLY A 132 -6.36 3.93 -2.42
CA GLY A 132 -4.98 4.08 -2.88
C GLY A 132 -4.51 5.52 -2.80
N THR A 133 -3.21 5.68 -2.64
CA THR A 133 -2.57 7.00 -2.60
C THR A 133 -2.24 7.55 -4.00
N ASP A 134 -2.86 6.98 -5.01
CA ASP A 134 -2.76 7.41 -6.40
C ASP A 134 -4.14 7.76 -6.96
N SER A 135 -4.21 8.85 -7.77
CA SER A 135 -5.45 9.29 -8.40
C SER A 135 -6.03 8.26 -9.38
N HIS A 136 -5.21 7.36 -9.90
CA HIS A 136 -5.62 6.28 -10.80
C HIS A 136 -6.15 5.03 -10.08
N THR A 137 -6.22 5.03 -8.76
CA THR A 137 -6.78 3.91 -7.98
C THR A 137 -8.20 3.54 -8.42
N THR A 138 -8.97 4.53 -8.88
CA THR A 138 -10.34 4.33 -9.41
C THR A 138 -10.39 3.48 -10.68
N MET A 139 -9.28 3.24 -11.39
CA MET A 139 -9.24 2.36 -12.57
C MET A 139 -9.66 0.93 -12.24
N ILE A 140 -9.47 0.50 -10.99
CA ILE A 140 -9.88 -0.85 -10.54
C ILE A 140 -11.41 -1.05 -10.59
N ASN A 141 -12.19 0.02 -10.70
CA ASN A 141 -13.64 -0.05 -10.84
C ASN A 141 -14.05 -0.86 -12.09
N SER A 142 -13.19 -0.90 -13.11
CA SER A 142 -13.42 -1.73 -14.31
C SER A 142 -13.50 -3.23 -14.02
N LEU A 143 -12.92 -3.67 -12.89
CA LEU A 143 -12.96 -5.05 -12.42
C LEU A 143 -14.12 -5.32 -11.42
N GLY A 144 -15.02 -4.35 -11.23
CA GLY A 144 -16.10 -4.44 -10.24
C GLY A 144 -15.61 -4.28 -8.78
N VAL A 145 -14.42 -3.76 -8.57
CA VAL A 145 -13.86 -3.45 -7.25
C VAL A 145 -13.99 -1.95 -7.01
N LEU A 146 -14.62 -1.53 -5.91
CA LEU A 146 -14.68 -0.12 -5.56
C LEU A 146 -13.29 0.36 -5.16
N GLY A 147 -12.71 1.25 -5.97
CA GLY A 147 -11.44 1.93 -5.71
C GLY A 147 -11.65 3.43 -5.49
N TRP A 148 -10.91 3.98 -4.52
CA TRP A 148 -10.98 5.40 -4.18
C TRP A 148 -9.57 5.97 -3.97
N GLY A 149 -9.25 7.08 -4.63
CA GLY A 149 -7.99 7.80 -4.46
C GLY A 149 -8.04 8.73 -3.25
N VAL A 150 -7.00 8.68 -2.41
CA VAL A 150 -6.87 9.49 -1.18
C VAL A 150 -5.46 10.05 -1.07
N GLY A 151 -5.27 11.04 -0.22
CA GLY A 151 -3.94 11.51 0.17
C GLY A 151 -3.22 10.56 1.14
N GLY A 152 -1.91 10.78 1.35
CA GLY A 152 -1.10 9.94 2.25
C GLY A 152 -1.63 9.93 3.69
N ILE A 153 -1.99 11.09 4.23
CA ILE A 153 -2.53 11.23 5.61
C ILE A 153 -3.86 10.47 5.77
N GLU A 154 -4.71 10.51 4.77
CA GLU A 154 -6.00 9.78 4.80
C GLU A 154 -5.76 8.27 4.73
N ALA A 155 -4.83 7.82 3.90
CA ALA A 155 -4.43 6.41 3.86
C ALA A 155 -3.87 5.94 5.20
N GLU A 156 -3.03 6.74 5.85
CA GLU A 156 -2.48 6.47 7.17
C GLU A 156 -3.58 6.34 8.24
N ALA A 157 -4.55 7.25 8.27
CA ALA A 157 -5.69 7.17 9.17
C ALA A 157 -6.48 5.87 8.98
N VAL A 158 -6.68 5.45 7.73
CA VAL A 158 -7.37 4.18 7.40
C VAL A 158 -6.54 2.97 7.81
N ILE A 159 -5.24 2.98 7.59
CA ILE A 159 -4.31 1.93 8.04
C ILE A 159 -4.42 1.73 9.55
N LEU A 160 -4.63 2.81 10.31
CA LEU A 160 -4.85 2.81 11.76
C LEU A 160 -6.32 2.51 12.14
N GLY A 161 -7.18 2.17 11.19
CA GLY A 161 -8.54 1.69 11.41
C GLY A 161 -9.62 2.76 11.43
N GLN A 162 -9.28 4.02 11.11
CA GLN A 162 -10.28 5.08 10.98
C GLN A 162 -11.05 4.93 9.66
N PRO A 163 -12.38 5.07 9.67
CA PRO A 163 -13.15 5.14 8.44
C PRO A 163 -12.95 6.50 7.77
N ILE A 164 -12.99 6.54 6.45
CA ILE A 164 -13.10 7.79 5.71
C ILE A 164 -14.57 8.16 5.49
N THR A 165 -14.85 9.45 5.45
CA THR A 165 -16.19 9.95 5.08
C THR A 165 -16.20 10.25 3.59
N ILE A 166 -17.05 9.57 2.86
CA ILE A 166 -17.23 9.78 1.42
C ILE A 166 -18.70 10.12 1.09
N LEU A 167 -18.89 10.86 0.03
CA LEU A 167 -20.19 10.96 -0.60
C LEU A 167 -20.52 9.62 -1.25
N VAL A 168 -21.80 9.26 -1.30
CA VAL A 168 -22.22 8.05 -2.03
C VAL A 168 -21.82 8.24 -3.50
N PRO A 169 -20.95 7.37 -4.04
CA PRO A 169 -20.48 7.54 -5.41
C PRO A 169 -21.63 7.30 -6.39
N GLN A 170 -21.70 8.11 -7.42
CA GLN A 170 -22.56 7.85 -8.55
C GLN A 170 -21.85 6.88 -9.49
N VAL A 171 -22.31 5.66 -9.57
CA VAL A 171 -21.75 4.64 -10.45
C VAL A 171 -22.51 4.66 -11.78
N ILE A 172 -21.76 4.82 -12.87
CA ILE A 172 -22.25 4.73 -14.25
C ILE A 172 -21.69 3.44 -14.84
N CYS A 173 -22.57 2.53 -15.24
CA CYS A 173 -22.20 1.26 -15.87
C CYS A 173 -22.27 1.36 -17.40
#